data_8f99703a410bbe7074b71169c39ab50c
#
_entry.id   8f99703a410bbe7074b71169c39ab50c
#
_cell.length_a   1.000
_cell.length_b   1.000
_cell.length_c   1.000
_cell.angle_alpha   90.00
_cell.angle_beta   90.00
_cell.angle_gamma   90.00
#
_symmetry.space_group_name_H-M   'P 1'
#
loop_
_entity.id
_entity.type
_entity.pdbx_description
1 polymer ?
#
loop_
_entity_poly.entity_id
_entity_poly.type
_entity_poly.pdbx_seq_one_letter_code
_entity_poly.pdbx_strand_id
1 'polypeptide(L)'
;MDEKIGSQQEMHRGGVRSSNIELFRIISMLVIVAHHYVANSGVINEIVGITEPQLKDYFLLIWGWGGKTGINCFVLITGYFMCKSQITAEKFIKLLAEVEFYNIIIYAVFCLTGYTTFAWKAFLDGIILFKSISDGFTPCFLLFYLLIPFLNKLISALTEKEHRLLLAWCLVVYTLIPSLGGWTAFNYITWFSVIYLVAAYLRLYPKDWFENEKLCAVAAAGTLLLSWLSVVGIAYFTSKTETGLVWPYYWVADSNKLLALATAVSSFLFFKNLKIGCSKGINTVAASAFGVLCIHANSDTMRQWLWRDTCNNLGAYQTSYAVIHAIGCVVVIYAVCTLLDGLRIRLLERPLLCWLDKKGKNIVNG
;
A
#
# COMPACT_ATOMS: atom_id res chain seq x y z
N MET A 1 -20.36 -3.21 32.77
CA MET A 1 -19.23 -2.46 32.19
C MET A 1 -18.00 -3.35 32.04
N ASP A 2 -17.93 -4.42 32.81
CA ASP A 2 -16.77 -5.34 32.84
C ASP A 2 -16.77 -6.44 31.75
N GLU A 3 -17.92 -6.81 31.18
CA GLU A 3 -18.00 -7.80 30.09
C GLU A 3 -17.45 -7.31 28.74
N LYS A 4 -17.48 -5.99 28.47
CA LYS A 4 -16.92 -5.41 27.25
C LYS A 4 -15.38 -5.28 27.28
N ILE A 5 -14.79 -5.26 28.47
CA ILE A 5 -13.32 -5.20 28.65
C ILE A 5 -12.72 -6.60 28.49
N GLY A 6 -13.43 -7.65 28.92
CA GLY A 6 -13.00 -9.05 28.75
C GLY A 6 -12.88 -9.49 27.31
N SER A 7 -13.80 -9.10 26.42
CA SER A 7 -13.78 -9.51 25.02
C SER A 7 -12.67 -8.85 24.19
N GLN A 8 -12.09 -7.76 24.66
CA GLN A 8 -10.93 -7.11 23.99
C GLN A 8 -9.58 -7.66 24.45
N GLN A 9 -9.49 -8.27 25.63
CA GLN A 9 -8.24 -8.89 26.12
C GLN A 9 -8.00 -10.31 25.58
N GLU A 10 -9.03 -11.04 25.17
CA GLU A 10 -8.88 -12.36 24.55
C GLU A 10 -8.36 -12.35 23.12
N MET A 11 -8.41 -11.20 22.41
CA MET A 11 -7.88 -11.06 21.05
C MET A 11 -6.34 -11.08 20.94
N HIS A 12 -5.61 -11.20 22.05
CA HIS A 12 -4.13 -11.16 22.06
C HIS A 12 -3.42 -12.48 22.39
N ARG A 13 -4.16 -13.58 22.61
CA ARG A 13 -3.57 -14.90 22.80
C ARG A 13 -3.99 -15.83 21.66
N GLY A 14 -3.16 -15.93 20.61
CA GLY A 14 -3.41 -16.82 19.47
C GLY A 14 -4.34 -16.19 18.44
N GLY A 15 -3.98 -14.98 17.93
CA GLY A 15 -4.84 -14.05 17.22
C GLY A 15 -5.54 -14.61 15.99
N VAL A 16 -6.84 -14.80 16.11
CA VAL A 16 -7.73 -14.87 14.95
C VAL A 16 -7.58 -13.54 14.20
N ARG A 17 -7.05 -13.59 12.96
CA ARG A 17 -6.91 -12.39 12.11
C ARG A 17 -8.29 -11.78 11.87
N SER A 18 -8.39 -10.47 11.97
CA SER A 18 -9.62 -9.71 11.75
C SER A 18 -9.88 -9.62 10.24
N SER A 19 -10.79 -10.44 9.72
CA SER A 19 -11.01 -10.57 8.27
C SER A 19 -11.47 -9.30 7.59
N ASN A 20 -12.08 -8.35 8.30
CA ASN A 20 -12.43 -7.03 7.78
C ASN A 20 -11.19 -6.19 7.42
N ILE A 21 -10.17 -6.17 8.28
CA ILE A 21 -8.91 -5.49 8.00
C ILE A 21 -8.09 -6.26 6.94
N GLU A 22 -8.14 -7.59 6.97
CA GLU A 22 -7.49 -8.40 5.93
C GLU A 22 -8.15 -8.18 4.55
N LEU A 23 -9.48 -8.04 4.48
CA LEU A 23 -10.19 -7.65 3.26
C LEU A 23 -9.75 -6.25 2.78
N PHE A 24 -9.63 -5.30 3.71
CA PHE A 24 -9.12 -3.97 3.38
C PHE A 24 -7.70 -4.02 2.81
N ARG A 25 -6.83 -4.88 3.32
CA ARG A 25 -5.47 -5.10 2.79
C ARG A 25 -5.50 -5.64 1.36
N ILE A 26 -6.38 -6.60 1.05
CA ILE A 26 -6.58 -7.13 -0.30
C ILE A 26 -7.02 -6.01 -1.26
N ILE A 27 -8.05 -5.26 -0.89
CA ILE A 27 -8.59 -4.17 -1.72
C ILE A 27 -7.53 -3.09 -1.94
N SER A 28 -6.79 -2.70 -0.91
CA SER A 28 -5.70 -1.72 -1.03
C SER A 28 -4.63 -2.18 -2.01
N MET A 29 -4.26 -3.46 -2.00
CA MET A 29 -3.29 -4.00 -2.96
C MET A 29 -3.87 -4.09 -4.38
N LEU A 30 -5.13 -4.48 -4.55
CA LEU A 30 -5.78 -4.47 -5.86
C LEU A 30 -5.78 -3.07 -6.48
N VAL A 31 -6.06 -2.04 -5.69
CA VAL A 31 -6.01 -0.63 -6.14
C VAL A 31 -4.59 -0.21 -6.52
N ILE A 32 -3.55 -0.70 -5.84
CA ILE A 32 -2.15 -0.48 -6.22
C ILE A 32 -1.82 -1.17 -7.54
N VAL A 33 -2.24 -2.42 -7.73
CA VAL A 33 -2.02 -3.16 -9.00
C VAL A 33 -2.74 -2.45 -10.16
N ALA A 34 -3.98 -1.99 -9.95
CA ALA A 34 -4.73 -1.22 -10.94
C ALA A 34 -4.03 0.11 -11.30
N HIS A 35 -3.46 0.80 -10.33
CA HIS A 35 -2.64 1.98 -10.58
C HIS A 35 -1.42 1.66 -11.45
N HIS A 36 -0.71 0.57 -11.14
CA HIS A 36 0.47 0.16 -11.90
C HIS A 36 0.12 -0.27 -13.33
N TYR A 37 -1.07 -0.85 -13.55
CA TYR A 37 -1.58 -1.11 -14.90
C TYR A 37 -1.60 0.17 -15.76
N VAL A 38 -2.06 1.28 -15.20
CA VAL A 38 -2.21 2.56 -15.94
C VAL A 38 -0.89 3.35 -15.96
N ALA A 39 -0.24 3.47 -14.80
CA ALA A 39 0.92 4.36 -14.64
C ALA A 39 2.21 3.75 -15.21
N ASN A 40 2.48 2.46 -14.99
CA ASN A 40 3.76 1.86 -15.37
C ASN A 40 3.80 1.34 -16.82
N SER A 41 2.66 1.23 -17.48
CA SER A 41 2.58 0.79 -18.88
C SER A 41 2.78 1.91 -19.91
N GLY A 42 2.62 3.16 -19.48
CA GLY A 42 2.58 4.32 -20.37
C GLY A 42 1.18 4.73 -20.83
N VAL A 43 0.14 3.95 -20.52
CA VAL A 43 -1.26 4.27 -20.86
C VAL A 43 -1.67 5.65 -20.34
N ILE A 44 -1.22 6.07 -19.17
CA ILE A 44 -1.51 7.40 -18.64
C ILE A 44 -1.00 8.51 -19.55
N ASN A 45 0.16 8.32 -20.19
CA ASN A 45 0.74 9.32 -21.08
C ASN A 45 -0.05 9.48 -22.38
N GLU A 46 -0.70 8.41 -22.85
CA GLU A 46 -1.61 8.45 -24.00
C GLU A 46 -2.91 9.21 -23.67
N ILE A 47 -3.40 9.07 -22.44
CA ILE A 47 -4.64 9.72 -22.01
C ILE A 47 -4.43 11.21 -21.71
N VAL A 48 -3.29 11.55 -21.11
CA VAL A 48 -2.95 12.94 -20.78
C VAL A 48 -2.62 13.70 -22.06
N GLY A 49 -3.41 14.72 -22.36
CA GLY A 49 -3.25 15.54 -23.58
C GLY A 49 -4.25 15.23 -24.69
N ILE A 50 -5.12 14.23 -24.51
CA ILE A 50 -6.22 14.01 -25.45
C ILE A 50 -7.22 15.19 -25.36
N THR A 51 -7.53 15.80 -26.50
CA THR A 51 -8.50 16.90 -26.59
C THR A 51 -9.95 16.42 -26.52
N GLU A 52 -10.22 15.17 -26.90
CA GLU A 52 -11.52 14.53 -26.88
C GLU A 52 -11.47 13.17 -26.19
N PRO A 53 -11.41 13.14 -24.84
CA PRO A 53 -11.37 11.89 -24.10
C PRO A 53 -12.64 11.08 -24.27
N GLN A 54 -12.49 9.78 -24.50
CA GLN A 54 -13.58 8.81 -24.60
C GLN A 54 -13.93 8.24 -23.21
N LEU A 55 -15.04 7.52 -23.11
CA LEU A 55 -15.46 6.87 -21.86
C LEU A 55 -14.40 5.91 -21.31
N LYS A 56 -13.66 5.20 -22.19
CA LYS A 56 -12.56 4.32 -21.77
C LYS A 56 -11.43 5.06 -21.07
N ASP A 57 -11.15 6.32 -21.50
CA ASP A 57 -10.09 7.13 -20.92
C ASP A 57 -10.44 7.56 -19.49
N TYR A 58 -11.66 8.05 -19.29
CA TYR A 58 -12.18 8.36 -17.96
C TYR A 58 -12.23 7.11 -17.06
N PHE A 59 -12.65 5.97 -17.60
CA PHE A 59 -12.61 4.72 -16.85
C PHE A 59 -11.19 4.36 -16.41
N LEU A 60 -10.20 4.42 -17.30
CA LEU A 60 -8.82 4.09 -16.99
C LEU A 60 -8.19 5.08 -16.00
N LEU A 61 -8.53 6.37 -16.08
CA LEU A 61 -8.14 7.35 -15.08
C LEU A 61 -8.72 7.00 -13.70
N ILE A 62 -10.02 6.66 -13.62
CA ILE A 62 -10.62 6.18 -12.38
C ILE A 62 -9.99 4.84 -11.95
N TRP A 63 -9.69 3.93 -12.86
CA TRP A 63 -9.05 2.64 -12.53
C TRP A 63 -7.66 2.81 -11.92
N GLY A 64 -6.88 3.78 -12.42
CA GLY A 64 -5.52 4.05 -11.98
C GLY A 64 -5.37 5.05 -10.82
N TRP A 65 -6.43 5.65 -10.30
CA TRP A 65 -6.36 6.77 -9.34
C TRP A 65 -5.68 6.43 -8.01
N GLY A 66 -5.84 5.20 -7.53
CA GLY A 66 -5.75 4.88 -6.11
C GLY A 66 -4.39 4.38 -5.60
N GLY A 67 -3.33 4.35 -6.44
CA GLY A 67 -2.03 3.77 -6.03
C GLY A 67 -1.44 4.39 -4.78
N LYS A 68 -1.43 5.70 -4.70
CA LYS A 68 -0.89 6.44 -3.55
C LYS A 68 -1.80 6.37 -2.31
N THR A 69 -3.11 6.31 -2.52
CA THR A 69 -4.10 6.03 -1.45
C THR A 69 -3.89 4.62 -0.89
N GLY A 70 -3.66 3.62 -1.73
CA GLY A 70 -3.37 2.24 -1.30
C GLY A 70 -2.12 2.13 -0.42
N ILE A 71 -1.06 2.89 -0.74
CA ILE A 71 0.14 3.02 0.12
C ILE A 71 -0.25 3.49 1.53
N ASN A 72 -1.04 4.56 1.63
CA ASN A 72 -1.52 5.08 2.91
C ASN A 72 -2.32 4.03 3.69
N CYS A 73 -3.18 3.26 3.01
CA CYS A 73 -3.96 2.19 3.62
C CYS A 73 -3.06 1.12 4.28
N PHE A 74 -1.99 0.70 3.61
CA PHE A 74 -1.04 -0.27 4.15
C PHE A 74 -0.32 0.24 5.40
N VAL A 75 0.12 1.49 5.38
CA VAL A 75 0.81 2.09 6.52
C VAL A 75 -0.15 2.35 7.68
N LEU A 76 -1.41 2.74 7.40
CA LEU A 76 -2.47 2.87 8.43
C LEU A 76 -2.74 1.54 9.13
N ILE A 77 -2.89 0.44 8.38
CA ILE A 77 -3.04 -0.90 8.97
C ILE A 77 -1.84 -1.23 9.86
N THR A 78 -0.63 -1.01 9.37
CA THR A 78 0.60 -1.25 10.14
C THR A 78 0.62 -0.43 11.41
N GLY A 79 0.40 0.88 11.33
CA GLY A 79 0.44 1.78 12.48
C GLY A 79 -0.61 1.45 13.53
N TYR A 80 -1.83 1.10 13.09
CA TYR A 80 -2.94 0.76 13.97
C TYR A 80 -2.64 -0.45 14.88
N PHE A 81 -1.95 -1.45 14.36
CA PHE A 81 -1.57 -2.63 15.15
C PHE A 81 -0.23 -2.46 15.87
N MET A 82 0.75 -1.84 15.23
CA MET A 82 2.11 -1.79 15.75
C MET A 82 2.28 -0.75 16.88
N CYS A 83 1.40 0.24 17.01
CA CYS A 83 1.46 1.21 18.13
C CYS A 83 1.21 0.58 19.51
N LYS A 84 0.62 -0.63 19.56
CA LYS A 84 0.44 -1.43 20.78
C LYS A 84 1.27 -2.73 20.78
N SER A 85 2.20 -2.89 19.84
CA SER A 85 3.00 -4.11 19.68
C SER A 85 4.49 -3.78 19.73
N GLN A 86 5.29 -4.77 20.14
CA GLN A 86 6.74 -4.66 20.06
C GLN A 86 7.25 -5.25 18.75
N ILE A 87 8.21 -4.55 18.14
CA ILE A 87 8.99 -5.07 17.03
C ILE A 87 10.07 -5.97 17.59
N THR A 88 10.11 -7.21 17.10
CA THR A 88 11.21 -8.14 17.37
C THR A 88 12.14 -8.18 16.16
N ALA A 89 13.41 -8.47 16.40
CA ALA A 89 14.38 -8.69 15.33
C ALA A 89 13.90 -9.77 14.34
N GLU A 90 13.24 -10.81 14.83
CA GLU A 90 12.66 -11.88 14.03
C GLU A 90 11.64 -11.36 13.00
N LYS A 91 10.70 -10.50 13.44
CA LYS A 91 9.70 -9.89 12.53
C LYS A 91 10.35 -9.04 11.45
N PHE A 92 11.41 -8.28 11.79
CA PHE A 92 12.14 -7.48 10.83
C PHE A 92 12.92 -8.34 9.85
N ILE A 93 13.65 -9.35 10.34
CA ILE A 93 14.43 -10.29 9.51
C ILE A 93 13.50 -11.04 8.55
N LYS A 94 12.32 -11.45 9.01
CA LYS A 94 11.32 -12.09 8.14
C LYS A 94 10.88 -11.17 7.00
N LEU A 95 10.57 -9.91 7.30
CA LEU A 95 10.18 -8.92 6.30
C LEU A 95 11.31 -8.64 5.31
N LEU A 96 12.55 -8.49 5.80
CA LEU A 96 13.74 -8.31 4.99
C LEU A 96 13.99 -9.51 4.08
N ALA A 97 13.92 -10.74 4.64
CA ALA A 97 14.12 -11.97 3.89
C ALA A 97 13.09 -12.15 2.77
N GLU A 98 11.85 -11.72 2.98
CA GLU A 98 10.81 -11.75 1.94
C GLU A 98 11.17 -10.81 0.77
N VAL A 99 11.62 -9.60 1.05
CA VAL A 99 12.02 -8.63 0.03
C VAL A 99 13.23 -9.13 -0.74
N GLU A 100 14.28 -9.56 -0.03
CA GLU A 100 15.51 -10.04 -0.66
C GLU A 100 15.29 -11.32 -1.48
N PHE A 101 14.41 -12.21 -1.01
CA PHE A 101 14.02 -13.38 -1.78
C PHE A 101 13.51 -13.01 -3.17
N TYR A 102 12.58 -12.05 -3.26
CA TYR A 102 12.03 -11.63 -4.54
C TYR A 102 13.05 -10.86 -5.39
N ASN A 103 13.87 -10.01 -4.79
CA ASN A 103 14.92 -9.30 -5.51
C ASN A 103 15.89 -10.28 -6.18
N ILE A 104 16.35 -11.30 -5.45
CA ILE A 104 17.29 -12.29 -5.96
C ILE A 104 16.64 -13.19 -7.01
N ILE A 105 15.47 -13.76 -6.71
CA ILE A 105 14.82 -14.75 -7.59
C ILE A 105 14.37 -14.11 -8.91
N ILE A 106 13.76 -12.93 -8.86
CA ILE A 106 13.28 -12.25 -10.08
C ILE A 106 14.49 -11.85 -10.96
N TYR A 107 15.54 -11.30 -10.35
CA TYR A 107 16.76 -10.97 -11.11
C TYR A 107 17.40 -12.22 -11.73
N ALA A 108 17.51 -13.31 -10.98
CA ALA A 108 18.04 -14.57 -11.48
C ALA A 108 17.21 -15.13 -12.65
N VAL A 109 15.85 -15.10 -12.54
CA VAL A 109 14.96 -15.53 -13.63
C VAL A 109 15.18 -14.69 -14.88
N PHE A 110 15.25 -13.37 -14.77
CA PHE A 110 15.49 -12.49 -15.92
C PHE A 110 16.86 -12.72 -16.57
N CYS A 111 17.91 -13.03 -15.80
CA CYS A 111 19.21 -13.39 -16.33
C CYS A 111 19.17 -14.76 -17.03
N LEU A 112 18.54 -15.78 -16.43
CA LEU A 112 18.45 -17.13 -16.97
C LEU A 112 17.60 -17.20 -18.25
N THR A 113 16.57 -16.38 -18.35
CA THR A 113 15.71 -16.29 -19.56
C THR A 113 16.32 -15.42 -20.66
N GLY A 114 17.43 -14.75 -20.39
CA GLY A 114 18.07 -13.84 -21.35
C GLY A 114 17.36 -12.50 -21.52
N TYR A 115 16.36 -12.20 -20.67
CA TYR A 115 15.66 -10.91 -20.70
C TYR A 115 16.56 -9.76 -20.24
N THR A 116 17.49 -10.03 -19.32
CA THR A 116 18.55 -9.09 -18.94
C THR A 116 19.90 -9.77 -18.86
N THR A 117 20.97 -9.02 -19.07
CA THR A 117 22.34 -9.53 -18.89
C THR A 117 22.76 -9.40 -17.43
N PHE A 118 23.48 -10.42 -16.93
CA PHE A 118 23.99 -10.35 -15.57
C PHE A 118 25.02 -9.22 -15.43
N ALA A 119 24.82 -8.38 -14.43
CA ALA A 119 25.75 -7.32 -14.06
C ALA A 119 25.89 -7.26 -12.52
N TRP A 120 27.11 -7.40 -12.02
CA TRP A 120 27.40 -7.35 -10.58
C TRP A 120 26.86 -6.08 -9.92
N LYS A 121 26.98 -4.93 -10.60
CA LYS A 121 26.46 -3.66 -10.08
C LYS A 121 24.95 -3.72 -9.90
N ALA A 122 24.18 -4.18 -10.89
CA ALA A 122 22.73 -4.29 -10.82
C ALA A 122 22.28 -5.28 -9.73
N PHE A 123 22.99 -6.40 -9.59
CA PHE A 123 22.74 -7.38 -8.53
C PHE A 123 22.96 -6.79 -7.14
N LEU A 124 24.09 -6.11 -6.91
CA LEU A 124 24.38 -5.47 -5.64
C LEU A 124 23.42 -4.30 -5.34
N ASP A 125 23.07 -3.53 -6.36
CA ASP A 125 22.08 -2.44 -6.23
C ASP A 125 20.69 -2.96 -5.85
N GLY A 126 20.32 -4.15 -6.30
CA GLY A 126 19.07 -4.82 -5.91
C GLY A 126 19.05 -5.32 -4.46
N ILE A 127 20.21 -5.75 -3.93
CA ILE A 127 20.34 -6.25 -2.54
C ILE A 127 20.61 -5.11 -1.56
N ILE A 128 21.30 -4.05 -1.97
CA ILE A 128 21.60 -2.91 -1.10
C ILE A 128 20.36 -2.00 -1.02
N LEU A 129 19.47 -2.30 -0.09
CA LEU A 129 18.21 -1.58 0.13
C LEU A 129 18.36 -0.06 0.31
N PHE A 130 19.54 0.40 0.76
CA PHE A 130 19.77 1.82 1.09
C PHE A 130 20.02 2.72 -0.11
N LYS A 131 20.22 2.17 -1.30
CA LYS A 131 20.53 2.97 -2.49
C LYS A 131 19.32 3.70 -3.10
N SER A 132 18.11 3.17 -2.88
CA SER A 132 16.85 3.72 -3.42
C SER A 132 15.91 4.29 -2.35
N ILE A 133 16.48 4.81 -1.26
CA ILE A 133 15.71 5.33 -0.11
C ILE A 133 14.77 6.48 -0.50
N SER A 134 15.12 7.28 -1.50
CA SER A 134 14.34 8.46 -1.86
C SER A 134 13.06 8.13 -2.63
N ASP A 135 13.01 7.03 -3.41
CA ASP A 135 12.02 6.87 -4.47
C ASP A 135 11.22 5.55 -4.38
N GLY A 136 11.64 4.59 -3.56
CA GLY A 136 11.03 3.27 -3.47
C GLY A 136 10.16 3.05 -2.24
N PHE A 137 8.94 2.53 -2.40
CA PHE A 137 8.08 2.16 -1.27
C PHE A 137 8.76 1.15 -0.34
N THR A 138 9.25 0.04 -0.89
CA THR A 138 9.76 -1.10 -0.10
C THR A 138 10.96 -0.75 0.78
N PRO A 139 12.05 -0.13 0.27
CA PRO A 139 13.17 0.26 1.13
C PRO A 139 12.79 1.30 2.17
N CYS A 140 11.94 2.27 1.81
CA CYS A 140 11.44 3.24 2.78
C CYS A 140 10.58 2.60 3.86
N PHE A 141 9.77 1.61 3.51
CA PHE A 141 8.94 0.87 4.47
C PHE A 141 9.78 0.05 5.45
N LEU A 142 10.86 -0.60 4.98
CA LEU A 142 11.78 -1.33 5.84
C LEU A 142 12.50 -0.40 6.83
N LEU A 143 12.97 0.76 6.37
CA LEU A 143 13.60 1.75 7.26
C LEU A 143 12.60 2.37 8.23
N PHE A 144 11.42 2.73 7.76
CA PHE A 144 10.33 3.19 8.61
C PHE A 144 9.98 2.14 9.69
N TYR A 145 9.98 0.85 9.33
CA TYR A 145 9.69 -0.22 10.27
C TYR A 145 10.67 -0.23 11.46
N LEU A 146 11.95 0.09 11.22
CA LEU A 146 12.97 0.24 12.27
C LEU A 146 12.76 1.48 13.15
N LEU A 147 12.04 2.49 12.67
CA LEU A 147 11.70 3.69 13.47
C LEU A 147 10.52 3.46 14.42
N ILE A 148 9.70 2.45 14.20
CA ILE A 148 8.48 2.22 15.00
C ILE A 148 8.74 2.16 16.52
N PRO A 149 9.80 1.52 17.06
CA PRO A 149 10.07 1.54 18.50
C PRO A 149 10.26 2.94 19.06
N PHE A 150 10.90 3.83 18.29
CA PHE A 150 11.12 5.23 18.69
C PHE A 150 9.83 6.04 18.59
N LEU A 151 9.02 5.82 17.54
CA LEU A 151 7.70 6.42 17.41
C LEU A 151 6.77 5.98 18.56
N ASN A 152 6.82 4.71 18.96
CA ASN A 152 6.06 4.23 20.12
C ASN A 152 6.49 4.92 21.43
N LYS A 153 7.79 5.15 21.64
CA LYS A 153 8.26 5.93 22.79
C LYS A 153 7.77 7.38 22.75
N LEU A 154 7.84 8.02 21.58
CA LEU A 154 7.32 9.37 21.39
C LEU A 154 5.84 9.42 21.74
N ILE A 155 5.02 8.54 21.14
CA ILE A 155 3.56 8.49 21.36
C ILE A 155 3.24 8.26 22.84
N SER A 156 3.98 7.37 23.52
CA SER A 156 3.75 7.09 24.95
C SER A 156 4.07 8.24 25.89
N ALA A 157 4.92 9.17 25.44
CA ALA A 157 5.29 10.38 26.20
C ALA A 157 4.32 11.56 25.98
N LEU A 158 3.46 11.49 24.93
CA LEU A 158 2.54 12.57 24.61
C LEU A 158 1.19 12.37 25.28
N THR A 159 0.60 13.47 25.76
CA THR A 159 -0.82 13.54 26.10
C THR A 159 -1.66 13.53 24.82
N GLU A 160 -2.97 13.22 24.92
CA GLU A 160 -3.88 13.31 23.78
C GLU A 160 -3.85 14.68 23.09
N LYS A 161 -3.79 15.76 23.89
CA LYS A 161 -3.74 17.13 23.37
C LYS A 161 -2.47 17.39 22.56
N GLU A 162 -1.32 16.97 23.07
CA GLU A 162 -0.03 17.11 22.38
C GLU A 162 0.04 16.26 21.12
N HIS A 163 -0.46 15.00 21.18
CA HIS A 163 -0.52 14.16 20.00
C HIS A 163 -1.40 14.78 18.90
N ARG A 164 -2.57 15.32 19.26
CA ARG A 164 -3.45 16.02 18.32
C ARG A 164 -2.81 17.28 17.74
N LEU A 165 -2.08 18.06 18.56
CA LEU A 165 -1.35 19.24 18.08
C LEU A 165 -0.23 18.86 17.12
N LEU A 166 0.55 17.82 17.44
CA LEU A 166 1.58 17.28 16.56
C LEU A 166 0.98 16.82 15.22
N LEU A 167 -0.13 16.09 15.25
CA LEU A 167 -0.85 15.69 14.03
C LEU A 167 -1.31 16.90 13.21
N ALA A 168 -1.88 17.92 13.85
CA ALA A 168 -2.32 19.11 13.14
C ALA A 168 -1.14 19.79 12.40
N TRP A 169 0.01 19.93 13.06
CA TRP A 169 1.21 20.47 12.44
C TRP A 169 1.71 19.59 11.28
N CYS A 170 1.80 18.28 11.48
CA CYS A 170 2.21 17.36 10.43
C CYS A 170 1.26 17.43 9.22
N LEU A 171 -0.06 17.47 9.44
CA LEU A 171 -1.04 17.54 8.37
C LEU A 171 -1.02 18.88 7.63
N VAL A 172 -0.79 19.98 8.33
CA VAL A 172 -0.60 21.28 7.67
C VAL A 172 0.64 21.26 6.77
N VAL A 173 1.78 20.83 7.31
CA VAL A 173 3.07 20.86 6.58
C VAL A 173 3.09 19.84 5.43
N TYR A 174 2.71 18.59 5.70
CA TYR A 174 2.87 17.51 4.72
C TYR A 174 1.66 17.31 3.81
N THR A 175 0.47 17.79 4.19
CA THR A 175 -0.75 17.54 3.41
C THR A 175 -1.37 18.83 2.88
N LEU A 176 -1.68 19.78 3.75
CA LEU A 176 -2.42 20.98 3.33
C LEU A 176 -1.56 21.87 2.41
N ILE A 177 -0.35 22.21 2.81
CA ILE A 177 0.54 23.06 2.01
C ILE A 177 0.79 22.46 0.61
N PRO A 178 1.21 21.18 0.45
CA PRO A 178 1.42 20.62 -0.89
C PRO A 178 0.13 20.46 -1.69
N SER A 179 -1.00 20.24 -1.04
CA SER A 179 -2.30 20.13 -1.73
C SER A 179 -2.77 21.47 -2.29
N LEU A 180 -2.38 22.58 -1.68
CA LEU A 180 -2.68 23.94 -2.13
C LEU A 180 -1.62 24.53 -3.08
N GLY A 181 -0.70 23.72 -3.58
CA GLY A 181 0.33 24.13 -4.54
C GLY A 181 1.63 24.63 -3.90
N GLY A 182 1.74 24.61 -2.56
CA GLY A 182 2.99 24.88 -1.86
C GLY A 182 3.98 23.73 -1.96
N TRP A 183 5.23 23.98 -1.59
CA TRP A 183 6.28 22.95 -1.57
C TRP A 183 6.59 22.53 -0.14
N THR A 184 6.89 21.25 0.05
CA THR A 184 7.46 20.70 1.27
C THR A 184 8.48 19.62 0.93
N ALA A 185 9.51 19.47 1.75
CA ALA A 185 10.42 18.34 1.64
C ALA A 185 9.66 17.04 1.96
N PHE A 186 9.58 16.15 0.99
CA PHE A 186 8.83 14.91 1.10
C PHE A 186 9.74 13.71 0.84
N ASN A 187 9.65 12.71 1.72
CA ASN A 187 10.11 11.36 1.46
C ASN A 187 9.18 10.36 2.17
N TYR A 188 9.17 9.12 1.72
CA TYR A 188 8.27 8.11 2.27
C TYR A 188 8.53 7.76 3.74
N ILE A 189 9.77 7.86 4.25
CA ILE A 189 10.08 7.53 5.65
C ILE A 189 9.38 8.51 6.59
N THR A 190 9.52 9.81 6.32
CA THR A 190 8.86 10.85 7.13
C THR A 190 7.35 10.79 6.99
N TRP A 191 6.86 10.58 5.75
CA TRP A 191 5.43 10.45 5.51
C TRP A 191 4.81 9.23 6.20
N PHE A 192 5.46 8.07 6.15
CA PHE A 192 4.99 6.88 6.87
C PHE A 192 4.96 7.10 8.38
N SER A 193 5.89 7.88 8.92
CA SER A 193 5.87 8.27 10.32
C SER A 193 4.65 9.15 10.64
N VAL A 194 4.27 10.08 9.77
CA VAL A 194 3.03 10.87 9.92
C VAL A 194 1.79 9.99 9.88
N ILE A 195 1.68 9.09 8.88
CA ILE A 195 0.56 8.13 8.81
C ILE A 195 0.51 7.23 10.04
N TYR A 196 1.68 6.83 10.56
CA TYR A 196 1.76 6.04 11.79
C TYR A 196 1.18 6.79 13.00
N LEU A 197 1.50 8.09 13.14
CA LEU A 197 0.92 8.94 14.18
C LEU A 197 -0.61 9.05 14.02
N VAL A 198 -1.12 9.20 12.78
CA VAL A 198 -2.57 9.19 12.51
C VAL A 198 -3.17 7.86 12.97
N ALA A 199 -2.61 6.74 12.55
CA ALA A 199 -3.11 5.40 12.90
C ALA A 199 -3.08 5.14 14.40
N ALA A 200 -2.01 5.57 15.08
CA ALA A 200 -1.86 5.47 16.52
C ALA A 200 -2.91 6.33 17.25
N TYR A 201 -3.18 7.55 16.76
CA TYR A 201 -4.24 8.38 17.33
C TYR A 201 -5.60 7.70 17.24
N LEU A 202 -5.97 7.15 16.07
CA LEU A 202 -7.20 6.40 15.87
C LEU A 202 -7.32 5.18 16.80
N ARG A 203 -6.20 4.58 17.17
CA ARG A 203 -6.14 3.39 18.03
C ARG A 203 -6.20 3.71 19.52
N LEU A 204 -5.51 4.77 19.93
CA LEU A 204 -5.29 5.10 21.34
C LEU A 204 -6.40 5.96 21.91
N TYR A 205 -7.04 6.79 21.07
CA TYR A 205 -8.06 7.75 21.46
C TYR A 205 -9.36 7.52 20.67
N PRO A 206 -10.05 6.38 20.91
CA PRO A 206 -11.31 6.09 20.21
C PRO A 206 -12.35 7.17 20.49
N LYS A 207 -13.11 7.56 19.46
CA LYS A 207 -14.21 8.52 19.52
C LYS A 207 -15.47 7.85 18.97
N ASP A 208 -16.65 8.21 19.47
CA ASP A 208 -17.91 7.62 19.04
C ASP A 208 -18.11 7.68 17.51
N TRP A 209 -17.68 8.76 16.88
CA TRP A 209 -17.78 8.90 15.43
C TRP A 209 -16.78 8.02 14.65
N PHE A 210 -15.65 7.59 15.25
CA PHE A 210 -14.77 6.57 14.66
C PHE A 210 -15.39 5.17 14.69
N GLU A 211 -16.34 4.93 15.59
CA GLU A 211 -17.00 3.63 15.76
C GLU A 211 -18.38 3.59 15.08
N ASN A 212 -18.85 4.71 14.53
CA ASN A 212 -20.15 4.79 13.85
C ASN A 212 -20.02 4.25 12.41
N GLU A 213 -20.50 3.03 12.20
CA GLU A 213 -20.42 2.32 10.91
C GLU A 213 -21.01 3.12 9.74
N LYS A 214 -22.19 3.73 9.94
CA LYS A 214 -22.88 4.52 8.90
C LYS A 214 -22.10 5.78 8.55
N LEU A 215 -21.62 6.51 9.56
CA LEU A 215 -20.83 7.72 9.32
C LEU A 215 -19.52 7.41 8.60
N CYS A 216 -18.83 6.33 9.00
CA CYS A 216 -17.61 5.89 8.35
C CYS A 216 -17.87 5.44 6.90
N ALA A 217 -19.00 4.77 6.63
CA ALA A 217 -19.40 4.39 5.27
C ALA A 217 -19.66 5.61 4.37
N VAL A 218 -20.41 6.59 4.89
CA VAL A 218 -20.70 7.84 4.17
C VAL A 218 -19.42 8.63 3.92
N ALA A 219 -18.53 8.73 4.92
CA ALA A 219 -17.24 9.42 4.78
C ALA A 219 -16.34 8.72 3.74
N ALA A 220 -16.26 7.38 3.75
CA ALA A 220 -15.49 6.61 2.78
C ALA A 220 -16.04 6.77 1.35
N ALA A 221 -17.36 6.63 1.18
CA ALA A 221 -18.01 6.84 -0.11
C ALA A 221 -17.84 8.28 -0.61
N GLY A 222 -18.01 9.28 0.27
CA GLY A 222 -17.87 10.69 -0.08
C GLY A 222 -16.46 11.06 -0.52
N THR A 223 -15.43 10.64 0.22
CA THR A 223 -14.03 10.93 -0.14
C THR A 223 -13.59 10.17 -1.39
N LEU A 224 -14.08 8.95 -1.61
CA LEU A 224 -13.85 8.18 -2.83
C LEU A 224 -14.47 8.88 -4.04
N LEU A 225 -15.73 9.28 -3.93
CA LEU A 225 -16.42 10.03 -5.00
C LEU A 225 -15.73 11.36 -5.29
N LEU A 226 -15.31 12.11 -4.27
CA LEU A 226 -14.57 13.36 -4.45
C LEU A 226 -13.23 13.11 -5.16
N SER A 227 -12.53 12.01 -4.83
CA SER A 227 -11.29 11.63 -5.52
C SER A 227 -11.55 11.34 -7.01
N TRP A 228 -12.57 10.56 -7.34
CA TRP A 228 -12.93 10.27 -8.74
C TRP A 228 -13.41 11.51 -9.49
N LEU A 229 -14.26 12.32 -8.87
CA LEU A 229 -14.73 13.58 -9.47
C LEU A 229 -13.58 14.56 -9.70
N SER A 230 -12.60 14.62 -8.80
CA SER A 230 -11.42 15.47 -9.01
C SER A 230 -10.59 15.01 -10.21
N VAL A 231 -10.39 13.68 -10.36
CA VAL A 231 -9.64 13.11 -11.49
C VAL A 231 -10.35 13.34 -12.81
N VAL A 232 -11.64 13.01 -12.89
CA VAL A 232 -12.45 13.19 -14.09
C VAL A 232 -12.63 14.68 -14.43
N GLY A 233 -12.90 15.50 -13.41
CA GLY A 233 -13.08 16.94 -13.58
C GLY A 233 -11.82 17.62 -14.12
N ILE A 234 -10.64 17.33 -13.55
CA ILE A 234 -9.38 17.88 -14.06
C ILE A 234 -9.13 17.41 -15.49
N ALA A 235 -9.29 16.11 -15.79
CA ALA A 235 -9.11 15.58 -17.13
C ALA A 235 -10.06 16.27 -18.14
N TYR A 236 -11.34 16.42 -17.78
CA TYR A 236 -12.33 17.10 -18.61
C TYR A 236 -11.98 18.58 -18.87
N PHE A 237 -11.69 19.35 -17.81
CA PHE A 237 -11.35 20.76 -17.97
C PHE A 237 -10.03 20.94 -18.74
N THR A 238 -9.02 20.13 -18.47
CA THR A 238 -7.74 20.20 -19.19
C THR A 238 -7.92 19.89 -20.68
N SER A 239 -8.80 18.95 -21.05
CA SER A 239 -9.07 18.64 -22.45
C SER A 239 -9.80 19.77 -23.22
N LYS A 240 -10.43 20.70 -22.53
CA LYS A 240 -11.17 21.83 -23.12
C LYS A 240 -10.40 23.15 -23.09
N THR A 241 -9.30 23.22 -22.38
CA THR A 241 -8.49 24.43 -22.24
C THR A 241 -7.12 24.22 -22.88
N GLU A 242 -6.68 25.20 -23.70
CA GLU A 242 -5.33 25.20 -24.29
C GLU A 242 -4.23 25.57 -23.26
N THR A 243 -4.64 25.89 -22.03
CA THR A 243 -3.75 26.24 -20.92
C THR A 243 -3.17 24.96 -20.29
N GLY A 244 -1.89 24.84 -20.36
CA GLY A 244 -0.99 23.78 -19.86
C GLY A 244 -1.62 22.64 -19.04
N LEU A 245 -1.27 21.42 -19.41
CA LEU A 245 -1.77 20.17 -18.84
C LEU A 245 -1.65 20.14 -17.33
N VAL A 246 -2.76 20.21 -16.61
CA VAL A 246 -2.81 19.88 -15.20
C VAL A 246 -2.93 18.36 -15.08
N TRP A 247 -2.05 17.75 -14.31
CA TRP A 247 -2.04 16.31 -14.10
C TRP A 247 -3.38 15.83 -13.51
N PRO A 248 -4.10 14.88 -14.15
CA PRO A 248 -5.43 14.46 -13.70
C PRO A 248 -5.48 13.98 -12.26
N TYR A 249 -4.39 13.40 -11.78
CA TYR A 249 -4.28 12.89 -10.39
C TYR A 249 -3.85 13.96 -9.38
N TYR A 250 -3.87 15.25 -9.69
CA TYR A 250 -3.31 16.31 -8.83
C TYR A 250 -3.62 16.13 -7.33
N TRP A 251 -4.86 15.85 -6.96
CA TRP A 251 -5.29 15.69 -5.57
C TRP A 251 -4.98 14.34 -4.94
N VAL A 252 -4.50 13.38 -5.74
CA VAL A 252 -4.16 12.00 -5.36
C VAL A 252 -2.80 11.56 -5.95
N ALA A 253 -2.04 12.47 -6.56
CA ALA A 253 -0.78 12.19 -7.24
C ALA A 253 0.29 11.63 -6.32
N ASP A 254 0.30 12.09 -5.07
CA ASP A 254 1.20 11.63 -4.02
C ASP A 254 0.44 11.21 -2.78
N SER A 255 1.07 10.36 -1.97
CA SER A 255 0.46 9.81 -0.76
C SER A 255 0.07 10.89 0.25
N ASN A 256 0.78 12.02 0.28
CA ASN A 256 0.53 13.14 1.18
C ASN A 256 -0.55 14.11 0.69
N LYS A 257 -1.11 13.90 -0.51
CA LYS A 257 -2.21 14.75 -1.01
C LYS A 257 -3.49 14.54 -0.21
N LEU A 258 -4.26 15.63 -0.08
CA LEU A 258 -5.44 15.68 0.80
C LEU A 258 -6.45 14.56 0.52
N LEU A 259 -6.82 14.34 -0.73
CA LEU A 259 -7.80 13.30 -1.06
C LEU A 259 -7.23 11.89 -0.92
N ALA A 260 -5.92 11.69 -1.19
CA ALA A 260 -5.27 10.41 -0.98
C ALA A 260 -5.28 10.02 0.52
N LEU A 261 -4.99 10.97 1.40
CA LEU A 261 -5.02 10.75 2.84
C LEU A 261 -6.46 10.59 3.36
N ALA A 262 -7.36 11.51 2.99
CA ALA A 262 -8.74 11.51 3.47
C ALA A 262 -9.46 10.20 3.08
N THR A 263 -9.28 9.74 1.82
CA THR A 263 -9.87 8.48 1.37
C THR A 263 -9.26 7.27 2.06
N ALA A 264 -7.94 7.27 2.33
CA ALA A 264 -7.31 6.17 3.07
C ALA A 264 -7.83 6.07 4.51
N VAL A 265 -7.92 7.20 5.24
CA VAL A 265 -8.37 7.23 6.64
C VAL A 265 -9.85 6.86 6.74
N SER A 266 -10.72 7.43 5.91
CA SER A 266 -12.15 7.13 5.93
C SER A 266 -12.43 5.67 5.53
N SER A 267 -11.74 5.15 4.51
CA SER A 267 -11.83 3.74 4.12
C SER A 267 -11.33 2.80 5.23
N PHE A 268 -10.22 3.13 5.89
CA PHE A 268 -9.73 2.37 7.04
C PHE A 268 -10.79 2.30 8.15
N LEU A 269 -11.40 3.43 8.52
CA LEU A 269 -12.45 3.48 9.54
C LEU A 269 -13.69 2.68 9.12
N PHE A 270 -14.08 2.75 7.85
CA PHE A 270 -15.19 1.94 7.33
C PHE A 270 -14.90 0.43 7.48
N PHE A 271 -13.76 -0.04 6.95
CA PHE A 271 -13.41 -1.45 7.02
C PHE A 271 -13.16 -1.93 8.46
N LYS A 272 -12.60 -1.08 9.33
CA LYS A 272 -12.44 -1.38 10.76
C LYS A 272 -13.78 -1.71 11.42
N ASN A 273 -14.84 -1.00 11.05
CA ASN A 273 -16.17 -1.17 11.62
C ASN A 273 -17.04 -2.19 10.87
N LEU A 274 -16.57 -2.68 9.71
CA LEU A 274 -17.31 -3.65 8.92
C LEU A 274 -17.46 -4.98 9.65
N LYS A 275 -18.69 -5.43 9.86
CA LYS A 275 -19.02 -6.64 10.61
C LYS A 275 -19.03 -7.85 9.66
N ILE A 276 -17.86 -8.46 9.46
CA ILE A 276 -17.74 -9.73 8.75
C ILE A 276 -17.14 -10.79 9.67
N GLY A 277 -17.64 -12.02 9.54
CA GLY A 277 -17.10 -13.17 10.28
C GLY A 277 -15.67 -13.51 9.89
N CYS A 278 -15.00 -14.32 10.69
CA CYS A 278 -13.66 -14.81 10.37
C CYS A 278 -13.69 -15.71 9.13
N SER A 279 -13.02 -15.30 8.07
CA SER A 279 -12.90 -16.01 6.80
C SER A 279 -11.47 -16.49 6.57
N LYS A 280 -11.28 -17.83 6.55
CA LYS A 280 -9.97 -18.43 6.26
C LYS A 280 -9.49 -18.07 4.85
N GLY A 281 -10.39 -17.96 3.87
CA GLY A 281 -10.06 -17.56 2.50
C GLY A 281 -9.50 -16.15 2.43
N ILE A 282 -10.21 -15.16 3.00
CA ILE A 282 -9.74 -13.77 3.07
C ILE A 282 -8.38 -13.70 3.76
N ASN A 283 -8.25 -14.34 4.92
CA ASN A 283 -7.02 -14.30 5.70
C ASN A 283 -5.83 -14.97 4.99
N THR A 284 -6.07 -16.00 4.17
CA THR A 284 -5.04 -16.66 3.37
C THR A 284 -4.58 -15.77 2.21
N VAL A 285 -5.50 -15.17 1.47
CA VAL A 285 -5.18 -14.25 0.36
C VAL A 285 -4.45 -13.02 0.86
N ALA A 286 -4.93 -12.42 1.95
CA ALA A 286 -4.33 -11.23 2.55
C ALA A 286 -2.90 -11.47 3.08
N ALA A 287 -2.57 -12.69 3.47
CA ALA A 287 -1.22 -13.03 3.92
C ALA A 287 -0.15 -12.79 2.86
N SER A 288 -0.52 -12.88 1.58
CA SER A 288 0.36 -12.66 0.43
C SER A 288 0.33 -11.21 -0.10
N ALA A 289 -0.44 -10.31 0.50
CA ALA A 289 -0.61 -8.97 -0.07
C ALA A 289 0.71 -8.18 -0.23
N PHE A 290 1.66 -8.33 0.71
CA PHE A 290 2.97 -7.72 0.58
C PHE A 290 3.84 -8.42 -0.47
N GLY A 291 3.79 -9.75 -0.54
CA GLY A 291 4.46 -10.53 -1.59
C GLY A 291 3.97 -10.16 -2.99
N VAL A 292 2.66 -9.90 -3.16
CA VAL A 292 2.11 -9.37 -4.44
C VAL A 292 2.85 -8.10 -4.85
N LEU A 293 3.08 -7.15 -3.92
CA LEU A 293 3.82 -5.92 -4.19
C LEU A 293 5.27 -6.23 -4.59
N CYS A 294 5.94 -7.07 -3.81
CA CYS A 294 7.34 -7.45 -4.04
C CYS A 294 7.55 -8.15 -5.39
N ILE A 295 6.52 -8.79 -5.95
CA ILE A 295 6.59 -9.44 -7.27
C ILE A 295 6.31 -8.42 -8.38
N HIS A 296 5.08 -7.89 -8.48
CA HIS A 296 4.66 -7.12 -9.67
C HIS A 296 5.29 -5.73 -9.78
N ALA A 297 5.81 -5.19 -8.68
CA ALA A 297 6.46 -3.88 -8.61
C ALA A 297 7.93 -3.96 -8.22
N ASN A 298 8.56 -5.13 -8.34
CA ASN A 298 9.91 -5.43 -7.88
C ASN A 298 10.97 -4.42 -8.36
N SER A 299 11.03 -4.18 -9.65
CA SER A 299 12.04 -3.35 -10.31
C SER A 299 11.47 -2.69 -11.56
N ASP A 300 12.21 -1.73 -12.15
CA ASP A 300 11.83 -1.15 -13.43
C ASP A 300 11.85 -2.18 -14.55
N THR A 301 12.79 -3.11 -14.51
CA THR A 301 12.84 -4.27 -15.43
C THR A 301 11.58 -5.11 -15.33
N MET A 302 11.12 -5.42 -14.12
CA MET A 302 9.87 -6.15 -13.89
C MET A 302 8.65 -5.38 -14.38
N ARG A 303 8.59 -4.07 -14.15
CA ARG A 303 7.49 -3.21 -14.63
C ARG A 303 7.43 -3.17 -16.15
N GLN A 304 8.59 -3.04 -16.82
CA GLN A 304 8.70 -3.10 -18.27
C GLN A 304 8.21 -4.44 -18.79
N TRP A 305 8.81 -5.54 -18.30
CA TRP A 305 8.44 -6.89 -18.70
C TRP A 305 6.96 -7.21 -18.50
N LEU A 306 6.42 -6.88 -17.33
CA LEU A 306 5.05 -7.23 -16.99
C LEU A 306 4.01 -6.41 -17.75
N TRP A 307 4.12 -5.07 -17.69
CA TRP A 307 3.06 -4.18 -18.15
C TRP A 307 3.13 -3.86 -19.63
N ARG A 308 4.34 -3.84 -20.21
CA ARG A 308 4.54 -3.49 -21.62
C ARG A 308 4.73 -4.72 -22.49
N ASP A 309 5.64 -5.61 -22.11
CA ASP A 309 6.04 -6.70 -23.00
C ASP A 309 5.10 -7.91 -22.88
N THR A 310 4.68 -8.29 -21.65
CA THR A 310 3.82 -9.46 -21.41
C THR A 310 2.34 -9.12 -21.54
N CYS A 311 1.85 -8.13 -20.78
CA CYS A 311 0.45 -7.73 -20.80
C CYS A 311 0.10 -6.82 -21.97
N ASN A 312 1.08 -6.14 -22.56
CA ASN A 312 0.91 -5.21 -23.68
C ASN A 312 -0.26 -4.24 -23.46
N ASN A 313 -0.27 -3.59 -22.28
CA ASN A 313 -1.37 -2.70 -21.89
C ASN A 313 -1.59 -1.56 -22.87
N LEU A 314 -0.49 -1.03 -23.44
CA LEU A 314 -0.55 0.04 -24.42
C LEU A 314 -1.21 -0.41 -25.73
N GLY A 315 -0.87 -1.61 -26.22
CA GLY A 315 -1.55 -2.20 -27.37
C GLY A 315 -3.02 -2.48 -27.09
N ALA A 316 -3.35 -3.00 -25.91
CA ALA A 316 -4.74 -3.23 -25.51
C ALA A 316 -5.56 -1.92 -25.40
N TYR A 317 -4.92 -0.82 -24.95
CA TYR A 317 -5.56 0.50 -24.88
C TYR A 317 -6.05 1.00 -26.23
N GLN A 318 -5.35 0.69 -27.33
CA GLN A 318 -5.74 1.09 -28.68
C GLN A 318 -6.96 0.31 -29.22
N THR A 319 -7.46 -0.67 -28.47
CA THR A 319 -8.57 -1.53 -28.90
C THR A 319 -9.88 -1.21 -28.19
N SER A 320 -10.99 -1.77 -28.68
CA SER A 320 -12.30 -1.65 -28.04
C SER A 320 -12.44 -2.43 -26.74
N TYR A 321 -11.57 -3.42 -26.47
CA TYR A 321 -11.61 -4.23 -25.24
C TYR A 321 -10.68 -3.72 -24.12
N ALA A 322 -10.15 -2.51 -24.24
CA ALA A 322 -9.24 -1.89 -23.25
C ALA A 322 -9.72 -2.01 -21.79
N VAL A 323 -11.01 -1.76 -21.54
CA VAL A 323 -11.63 -1.84 -20.21
C VAL A 323 -11.62 -3.27 -19.66
N ILE A 324 -12.06 -4.23 -20.48
CA ILE A 324 -12.09 -5.65 -20.08
C ILE A 324 -10.68 -6.17 -19.84
N HIS A 325 -9.72 -5.79 -20.69
CA HIS A 325 -8.32 -6.11 -20.52
C HIS A 325 -7.76 -5.54 -19.21
N ALA A 326 -8.05 -4.29 -18.88
CA ALA A 326 -7.58 -3.65 -17.65
C ALA A 326 -8.08 -4.40 -16.39
N ILE A 327 -9.37 -4.74 -16.36
CA ILE A 327 -9.95 -5.49 -15.25
C ILE A 327 -9.36 -6.90 -15.17
N GLY A 328 -9.37 -7.63 -16.29
CA GLY A 328 -8.86 -9.01 -16.34
C GLY A 328 -7.40 -9.12 -15.99
N CYS A 329 -6.56 -8.23 -16.53
CA CYS A 329 -5.12 -8.20 -16.28
C CYS A 329 -4.82 -7.98 -14.78
N VAL A 330 -5.47 -7.02 -14.13
CA VAL A 330 -5.27 -6.75 -12.70
C VAL A 330 -5.68 -7.95 -11.84
N VAL A 331 -6.82 -8.58 -12.14
CA VAL A 331 -7.29 -9.77 -11.40
C VAL A 331 -6.32 -10.94 -11.58
N VAL A 332 -5.90 -11.21 -12.82
CA VAL A 332 -4.97 -12.31 -13.12
C VAL A 332 -3.62 -12.09 -12.46
N ILE A 333 -3.03 -10.89 -12.57
CA ILE A 333 -1.74 -10.59 -11.94
C ILE A 333 -1.83 -10.72 -10.42
N TYR A 334 -2.89 -10.17 -9.81
CA TYR A 334 -3.09 -10.32 -8.37
C TYR A 334 -3.19 -11.80 -7.96
N ALA A 335 -3.96 -12.60 -8.68
CA ALA A 335 -4.13 -14.02 -8.41
C ALA A 335 -2.81 -14.80 -8.57
N VAL A 336 -2.09 -14.58 -9.66
CA VAL A 336 -0.80 -15.25 -9.94
C VAL A 336 0.23 -14.89 -8.86
N CYS A 337 0.40 -13.61 -8.55
CA CYS A 337 1.31 -13.18 -7.50
C CYS A 337 0.93 -13.76 -6.12
N THR A 338 -0.37 -13.81 -5.81
CA THR A 338 -0.87 -14.43 -4.56
C THR A 338 -0.54 -15.93 -4.51
N LEU A 339 -0.69 -16.65 -5.61
CA LEU A 339 -0.34 -18.08 -5.68
C LEU A 339 1.17 -18.30 -5.53
N LEU A 340 2.00 -17.51 -6.23
CA LEU A 340 3.45 -17.60 -6.12
C LEU A 340 3.94 -17.31 -4.69
N ASP A 341 3.41 -16.27 -4.05
CA ASP A 341 3.77 -15.97 -2.67
C ASP A 341 3.23 -17.02 -1.69
N GLY A 342 2.03 -17.52 -1.92
CA GLY A 342 1.47 -18.63 -1.15
C GLY A 342 2.33 -19.90 -1.21
N LEU A 343 2.96 -20.18 -2.36
CA LEU A 343 3.94 -21.27 -2.50
C LEU A 343 5.21 -20.95 -1.70
N ARG A 344 5.77 -19.75 -1.81
CA ARG A 344 6.92 -19.30 -0.99
C ARG A 344 6.66 -19.48 0.50
N ILE A 345 5.50 -19.01 0.98
CA ILE A 345 5.12 -19.15 2.39
C ILE A 345 5.09 -20.61 2.82
N ARG A 346 4.51 -21.49 2.00
CA ARG A 346 4.36 -22.92 2.35
C ARG A 346 5.66 -23.70 2.26
N LEU A 347 6.45 -23.47 1.22
CA LEU A 347 7.61 -24.29 0.89
C LEU A 347 8.90 -23.78 1.55
N LEU A 348 9.00 -22.50 1.84
CA LEU A 348 10.23 -21.88 2.36
C LEU A 348 10.02 -21.28 3.75
N GLU A 349 9.06 -20.36 3.92
CA GLU A 349 8.94 -19.60 5.15
C GLU A 349 8.54 -20.47 6.34
N ARG A 350 7.47 -21.26 6.21
CA ARG A 350 6.99 -22.12 7.32
C ARG A 350 8.01 -23.18 7.75
N PRO A 351 8.66 -23.93 6.84
CA PRO A 351 9.71 -24.88 7.23
C PRO A 351 10.89 -24.21 7.92
N LEU A 352 11.32 -23.05 7.43
CA LEU A 352 12.43 -22.29 8.03
C LEU A 352 12.09 -21.83 9.46
N LEU A 353 10.91 -21.27 9.68
CA LEU A 353 10.45 -20.84 11.01
C LEU A 353 10.35 -22.03 11.96
N CYS A 354 9.77 -23.17 11.53
CA CYS A 354 9.71 -24.38 12.34
C CYS A 354 11.10 -24.91 12.71
N TRP A 355 12.08 -24.79 11.82
CA TRP A 355 13.46 -25.21 12.10
C TRP A 355 14.14 -24.27 13.09
N LEU A 356 13.95 -22.96 12.97
CA LEU A 356 14.48 -21.95 13.90
C LEU A 356 13.90 -22.12 15.30
N ASP A 357 12.59 -22.34 15.42
CA ASP A 357 11.91 -22.58 16.71
C ASP A 357 12.44 -23.83 17.42
N LYS A 358 12.71 -24.90 16.66
CA LYS A 358 13.31 -26.12 17.22
C LYS A 358 14.73 -25.90 17.73
N LYS A 359 15.56 -25.14 16.98
CA LYS A 359 16.92 -24.78 17.39
C LYS A 359 16.93 -23.89 18.64
N GLY A 360 16.05 -22.88 18.66
CA GLY A 360 15.91 -21.99 19.82
C GLY A 360 15.57 -22.73 21.11
N LYS A 361 14.66 -23.69 21.04
CA LYS A 361 14.31 -24.53 22.22
C LYS A 361 15.45 -25.44 22.68
N ASN A 362 16.26 -25.92 21.77
CA ASN A 362 17.42 -26.78 22.13
C ASN A 362 18.57 -25.99 22.78
N ILE A 363 18.72 -24.69 22.47
CA ILE A 363 19.73 -23.80 23.08
C ILE A 363 19.30 -23.36 24.49
N VAL A 364 17.99 -23.30 24.78
CA VAL A 364 17.47 -22.88 26.10
C VAL A 364 17.40 -24.05 27.06
N ASN A 365 17.36 -25.29 26.56
CA ASN A 365 17.24 -26.52 27.38
C ASN A 365 18.56 -27.32 27.49
N GLY A 366 19.67 -26.88 26.95
CA GLY A 366 21.02 -27.38 27.11
C GLY A 366 21.92 -26.36 27.78
#